data_345face787a6e2b6ef1fb50834c6af43
#
_entry.id   345face787a6e2b6ef1fb50834c6af43
#
_cell.length_a   1.000
_cell.length_b   1.000
_cell.length_c   1.000
_cell.angle_alpha   90.00
_cell.angle_beta   90.00
_cell.angle_gamma   90.00
#
_symmetry.space_group_name_H-M   'P 1'
#
loop_
_entity.id
_entity.type
_entity.pdbx_description
1 polymer ?
#
loop_
_entity_poly.entity_id
_entity_poly.type
_entity_poly.pdbx_seq_one_letter_code
_entity_poly.pdbx_strand_id
1 'polypeptide(L)'
;MKKGFTLVELLAVIVIIGLLMTIAIPAVLKISGNVKDESYNTKIKMITNGAVSYGDVIKRDKLISRVGKEVVGQCTASGVQEQWIKITQNATTKEAEVECKDSNPDADVVYPAYRMTVEDLANAKEISFDETDRCKSDSKCTTGSEYDNVIKNPVSGNIINKCYVYIYYKNNRLYAIFDKKTCSEVKDPTAGHEYKDVLA
;
A
#
# COMPACT_ATOMS: atom_id res chain seq x y z
N MET A 1 54.90 28.88 -2.01
CA MET A 1 54.53 28.81 -3.43
C MET A 1 53.24 27.99 -3.56
N LYS A 2 52.18 28.59 -4.01
CA LYS A 2 50.92 27.87 -4.30
C LYS A 2 51.10 27.24 -5.69
N LYS A 3 51.13 25.90 -5.76
CA LYS A 3 51.11 25.18 -7.03
C LYS A 3 49.72 25.26 -7.64
N GLY A 4 49.57 25.86 -8.80
CA GLY A 4 48.32 25.86 -9.56
C GLY A 4 48.14 24.51 -10.26
N PHE A 5 46.88 24.06 -10.36
CA PHE A 5 46.54 22.89 -11.16
C PHE A 5 46.83 23.15 -12.64
N THR A 6 47.40 22.16 -13.30
CA THR A 6 47.62 22.25 -14.75
C THR A 6 46.34 21.89 -15.49
N LEU A 7 46.14 22.45 -16.69
CA LEU A 7 44.97 22.17 -17.54
C LEU A 7 44.88 20.68 -17.88
N VAL A 8 45.99 20.00 -18.01
CA VAL A 8 46.08 18.54 -18.29
C VAL A 8 45.58 17.71 -17.12
N GLU A 9 45.93 18.10 -15.86
CA GLU A 9 45.41 17.39 -14.66
C GLU A 9 43.90 17.53 -14.54
N LEU A 10 43.35 18.70 -14.84
CA LEU A 10 41.91 18.89 -14.83
C LEU A 10 41.23 18.04 -15.91
N LEU A 11 41.75 18.01 -17.12
CA LEU A 11 41.22 17.22 -18.22
C LEU A 11 41.26 15.72 -17.92
N ALA A 12 42.35 15.22 -17.32
CA ALA A 12 42.45 13.83 -16.91
C ALA A 12 41.40 13.45 -15.90
N VAL A 13 41.12 14.30 -14.91
CA VAL A 13 40.10 14.05 -13.88
C VAL A 13 38.69 13.95 -14.48
N ILE A 14 38.30 14.88 -15.38
CA ILE A 14 36.95 14.84 -15.97
C ILE A 14 36.76 13.61 -16.88
N VAL A 15 37.81 13.14 -17.58
CA VAL A 15 37.75 11.91 -18.37
C VAL A 15 37.54 10.68 -17.48
N ILE A 16 38.28 10.59 -16.37
CA ILE A 16 38.11 9.47 -15.41
C ILE A 16 36.72 9.48 -14.80
N ILE A 17 36.21 10.64 -14.34
CA ILE A 17 34.86 10.77 -13.81
C ILE A 17 33.82 10.38 -14.86
N GLY A 18 33.96 10.81 -16.11
CA GLY A 18 33.11 10.43 -17.22
C GLY A 18 33.04 8.93 -17.43
N LEU A 19 34.16 8.24 -17.40
CA LEU A 19 34.23 6.77 -17.52
C LEU A 19 33.58 6.06 -16.33
N LEU A 20 33.79 6.55 -15.12
CA LEU A 20 33.16 5.97 -13.92
C LEU A 20 31.65 6.15 -13.92
N MET A 21 31.12 7.29 -14.37
CA MET A 21 29.69 7.55 -14.46
C MET A 21 28.95 6.59 -15.41
N THR A 22 29.56 6.16 -16.50
CA THR A 22 28.94 5.23 -17.45
C THR A 22 28.62 3.87 -16.84
N ILE A 23 29.36 3.42 -15.83
CA ILE A 23 29.16 2.16 -15.12
C ILE A 23 28.24 2.37 -13.90
N ALA A 24 28.40 3.48 -13.19
CA ALA A 24 27.68 3.74 -11.94
C ALA A 24 26.18 4.02 -12.15
N ILE A 25 25.80 4.77 -13.18
CA ILE A 25 24.42 5.17 -13.41
C ILE A 25 23.46 3.99 -13.60
N PRO A 26 23.72 3.00 -14.49
CA PRO A 26 22.84 1.86 -14.66
C PRO A 26 22.67 1.02 -13.39
N ALA A 27 23.75 0.87 -12.62
CA ALA A 27 23.71 0.11 -11.36
C ALA A 27 22.81 0.79 -10.32
N VAL A 28 22.92 2.11 -10.16
CA VAL A 28 22.10 2.88 -9.22
C VAL A 28 20.63 2.86 -9.60
N LEU A 29 20.29 2.98 -10.89
CA LEU A 29 18.91 2.94 -11.36
C LEU A 29 18.25 1.57 -11.07
N LYS A 30 18.98 0.47 -11.27
CA LYS A 30 18.47 -0.88 -10.97
C LYS A 30 18.24 -1.08 -9.47
N ILE A 31 19.13 -0.62 -8.62
CA ILE A 31 19.00 -0.69 -7.16
C ILE A 31 17.80 0.14 -6.71
N SER A 32 17.63 1.35 -7.23
CA SER A 32 16.52 2.23 -6.90
C SER A 32 15.17 1.60 -7.24
N GLY A 33 15.04 0.88 -8.37
CA GLY A 33 13.83 0.14 -8.72
C GLY A 33 13.51 -0.95 -7.70
N ASN A 34 14.48 -1.80 -7.37
CA ASN A 34 14.28 -2.90 -6.42
C ASN A 34 13.90 -2.39 -5.01
N VAL A 35 14.51 -1.30 -4.54
CA VAL A 35 14.19 -0.69 -3.23
C VAL A 35 12.76 -0.17 -3.19
N LYS A 36 12.27 0.41 -4.29
CA LYS A 36 10.88 0.87 -4.38
C LYS A 36 9.89 -0.29 -4.28
N ASP A 37 10.10 -1.35 -5.03
CA ASP A 37 9.24 -2.54 -5.00
C ASP A 37 9.24 -3.20 -3.62
N GLU A 38 10.38 -3.30 -2.95
CA GLU A 38 10.50 -3.83 -1.61
C GLU A 38 9.79 -2.95 -0.58
N SER A 39 9.89 -1.63 -0.71
CA SER A 39 9.19 -0.67 0.14
C SER A 39 7.67 -0.82 0.00
N TYR A 40 7.16 -0.96 -1.21
CA TYR A 40 5.73 -1.19 -1.46
C TYR A 40 5.26 -2.51 -0.85
N ASN A 41 6.00 -3.59 -1.07
CA ASN A 41 5.67 -4.90 -0.51
C ASN A 41 5.71 -4.88 1.04
N THR A 42 6.65 -4.14 1.63
CA THR A 42 6.72 -3.95 3.09
C THR A 42 5.50 -3.20 3.59
N LYS A 43 5.07 -2.14 2.89
CA LYS A 43 3.84 -1.41 3.24
C LYS A 43 2.61 -2.31 3.19
N ILE A 44 2.48 -3.13 2.15
CA ILE A 44 1.37 -4.10 2.04
C ILE A 44 1.42 -5.11 3.19
N LYS A 45 2.59 -5.63 3.56
CA LYS A 45 2.73 -6.53 4.72
C LYS A 45 2.29 -5.86 6.02
N MET A 46 2.63 -4.60 6.24
CA MET A 46 2.15 -3.86 7.42
C MET A 46 0.63 -3.76 7.43
N ILE A 47 0.03 -3.39 6.30
CA ILE A 47 -1.43 -3.28 6.16
C ILE A 47 -2.10 -4.64 6.40
N THR A 48 -1.60 -5.70 5.79
CA THR A 48 -2.19 -7.04 5.95
C THR A 48 -2.01 -7.59 7.36
N ASN A 49 -0.90 -7.33 8.02
CA ASN A 49 -0.69 -7.73 9.42
C ASN A 49 -1.64 -6.97 10.36
N GLY A 50 -1.81 -5.66 10.18
CA GLY A 50 -2.79 -4.88 10.93
C GLY A 50 -4.22 -5.39 10.70
N ALA A 51 -4.56 -5.76 9.47
CA ALA A 51 -5.86 -6.34 9.15
C ALA A 51 -6.08 -7.69 9.85
N VAL A 52 -5.07 -8.55 9.94
CA VAL A 52 -5.18 -9.82 10.69
C VAL A 52 -5.37 -9.55 12.19
N SER A 53 -4.63 -8.60 12.77
CA SER A 53 -4.78 -8.18 14.17
C SER A 53 -6.21 -7.70 14.44
N TYR A 54 -6.72 -6.81 13.61
CA TYR A 54 -8.11 -6.36 13.67
C TYR A 54 -9.12 -7.51 13.60
N GLY A 55 -8.89 -8.43 12.67
CA GLY A 55 -9.73 -9.61 12.48
C GLY A 55 -9.76 -10.53 13.70
N ASP A 56 -8.63 -10.72 14.34
CA ASP A 56 -8.51 -11.59 15.52
C ASP A 56 -9.31 -11.03 16.71
N VAL A 57 -9.25 -9.73 16.93
CA VAL A 57 -9.92 -9.09 18.08
C VAL A 57 -11.42 -8.91 17.87
N ILE A 58 -11.84 -8.53 16.67
CA ILE A 58 -13.21 -8.04 16.46
C ILE A 58 -14.08 -8.97 15.61
N LYS A 59 -13.49 -9.72 14.67
CA LYS A 59 -14.24 -10.41 13.62
C LYS A 59 -14.07 -11.93 13.57
N ARG A 60 -13.16 -12.49 14.34
CA ARG A 60 -12.84 -13.93 14.31
C ARG A 60 -14.08 -14.81 14.45
N ASP A 61 -14.87 -14.59 15.48
CA ASP A 61 -16.05 -15.41 15.76
C ASP A 61 -17.12 -15.30 14.67
N LYS A 62 -17.29 -14.11 14.11
CA LYS A 62 -18.22 -13.87 12.99
C LYS A 62 -17.76 -14.62 11.72
N LEU A 63 -16.49 -14.58 11.39
CA LEU A 63 -15.95 -15.28 10.21
C LEU A 63 -16.00 -16.80 10.40
N ILE A 64 -15.67 -17.30 11.59
CA ILE A 64 -15.75 -18.74 11.91
C ILE A 64 -17.19 -19.24 11.83
N SER A 65 -18.15 -18.50 12.37
CA SER A 65 -19.55 -18.89 12.39
C SER A 65 -20.19 -18.98 10.99
N ARG A 66 -19.52 -18.43 9.97
CA ARG A 66 -19.97 -18.42 8.57
C ARG A 66 -19.33 -19.46 7.68
N VAL A 67 -18.30 -20.15 8.17
CA VAL A 67 -17.72 -21.28 7.44
C VAL A 67 -18.82 -22.31 7.16
N GLY A 68 -19.08 -22.58 5.88
CA GLY A 68 -20.11 -23.52 5.44
C GLY A 68 -21.56 -23.00 5.45
N LYS A 69 -21.81 -21.72 5.74
CA LYS A 69 -23.13 -21.10 5.63
C LYS A 69 -23.20 -20.19 4.42
N GLU A 70 -24.36 -20.18 3.77
CA GLU A 70 -24.64 -19.26 2.69
C GLU A 70 -24.71 -17.81 3.23
N VAL A 71 -23.89 -16.93 2.68
CA VAL A 71 -23.91 -15.50 3.00
C VAL A 71 -24.30 -14.74 1.74
N VAL A 72 -25.41 -14.04 1.83
CA VAL A 72 -25.84 -13.11 0.79
C VAL A 72 -25.18 -11.78 1.08
N GLY A 73 -24.07 -11.49 0.41
CA GLY A 73 -23.37 -10.21 0.48
C GLY A 73 -23.35 -9.54 -0.88
N GLN A 74 -23.68 -8.26 -0.94
CA GLN A 74 -23.58 -7.50 -2.19
C GLN A 74 -22.15 -7.03 -2.38
N CYS A 75 -21.47 -7.50 -3.43
CA CYS A 75 -20.10 -7.12 -3.77
C CYS A 75 -19.92 -5.64 -4.12
N THR A 76 -21.00 -4.94 -4.40
CA THR A 76 -21.00 -3.54 -4.86
C THR A 76 -21.23 -2.51 -3.76
N ALA A 77 -21.63 -2.93 -2.55
CA ALA A 77 -21.96 -1.98 -1.50
C ALA A 77 -20.70 -1.32 -0.90
N SER A 78 -20.76 -0.01 -0.70
CA SER A 78 -19.72 0.76 -0.02
C SER A 78 -19.74 0.51 1.49
N GLY A 79 -18.57 0.50 2.12
CA GLY A 79 -18.39 0.30 3.55
C GLY A 79 -17.84 -1.07 3.93
N VAL A 80 -17.68 -1.29 5.23
CA VAL A 80 -17.21 -2.55 5.80
C VAL A 80 -18.25 -3.62 5.62
N GLN A 81 -17.98 -4.67 4.84
CA GLN A 81 -18.96 -5.67 4.49
C GLN A 81 -18.43 -7.09 4.56
N GLU A 82 -19.29 -7.96 5.02
CA GLU A 82 -19.06 -9.40 5.03
C GLU A 82 -19.41 -9.94 3.63
N GLN A 83 -18.43 -10.63 3.02
CA GLN A 83 -18.50 -11.11 1.65
C GLN A 83 -17.94 -12.51 1.52
N TRP A 84 -18.30 -13.19 0.45
CA TRP A 84 -17.56 -14.35 -0.01
C TRP A 84 -16.50 -13.92 -1.00
N ILE A 85 -15.30 -14.43 -0.83
CA ILE A 85 -14.20 -14.15 -1.76
C ILE A 85 -13.61 -15.43 -2.32
N LYS A 86 -13.30 -15.39 -3.62
CA LYS A 86 -12.44 -16.35 -4.29
C LYS A 86 -11.05 -15.74 -4.44
N ILE A 87 -10.04 -16.47 -4.01
CA ILE A 87 -8.64 -16.05 -4.17
C ILE A 87 -8.04 -16.88 -5.29
N THR A 88 -7.60 -16.20 -6.34
CA THR A 88 -6.91 -16.79 -7.46
C THR A 88 -5.49 -16.24 -7.55
N GLN A 89 -4.60 -16.95 -8.21
CA GLN A 89 -3.27 -16.47 -8.48
C GLN A 89 -3.17 -16.05 -9.94
N ASN A 90 -2.74 -14.84 -10.18
CA ASN A 90 -2.47 -14.36 -11.55
C ASN A 90 -1.41 -15.23 -12.20
N ALA A 91 -1.68 -15.74 -13.39
CA ALA A 91 -0.80 -16.66 -14.09
C ALA A 91 0.57 -16.03 -14.43
N THR A 92 0.58 -14.73 -14.70
CA THR A 92 1.77 -13.99 -15.15
C THR A 92 2.54 -13.38 -13.97
N THR A 93 1.87 -12.61 -13.11
CA THR A 93 2.52 -11.87 -12.02
C THR A 93 2.73 -12.71 -10.77
N LYS A 94 2.05 -13.88 -10.66
CA LYS A 94 2.01 -14.73 -9.46
C LYS A 94 1.41 -14.04 -8.23
N GLU A 95 0.84 -12.86 -8.40
CA GLU A 95 0.15 -12.15 -7.33
C GLU A 95 -1.23 -12.76 -7.07
N ALA A 96 -1.66 -12.68 -5.81
CA ALA A 96 -2.99 -13.11 -5.44
C ALA A 96 -4.01 -12.06 -5.86
N GLU A 97 -5.05 -12.50 -6.56
CA GLU A 97 -6.20 -11.68 -6.95
C GLU A 97 -7.43 -12.10 -6.16
N VAL A 98 -8.22 -11.10 -5.76
CA VAL A 98 -9.47 -11.31 -5.04
C VAL A 98 -10.64 -11.09 -5.98
N GLU A 99 -11.56 -12.03 -6.00
CA GLU A 99 -12.85 -11.90 -6.67
C GLU A 99 -13.96 -12.02 -5.64
N CYS A 100 -14.79 -11.00 -5.53
CA CYS A 100 -15.96 -11.06 -4.68
C CYS A 100 -17.05 -11.94 -5.33
N LYS A 101 -17.73 -12.74 -4.52
CA LYS A 101 -18.84 -13.60 -4.95
C LYS A 101 -20.09 -13.25 -4.16
N ASP A 102 -21.21 -13.09 -4.86
CA ASP A 102 -22.51 -12.79 -4.26
C ASP A 102 -23.17 -14.01 -3.59
N SER A 103 -22.74 -15.21 -3.97
CA SER A 103 -23.19 -16.47 -3.38
C SER A 103 -22.02 -17.45 -3.28
N ASN A 104 -22.14 -18.46 -2.45
CA ASN A 104 -21.17 -19.54 -2.32
C ASN A 104 -21.48 -20.68 -3.32
N PRO A 105 -20.92 -20.70 -4.53
CA PRO A 105 -21.17 -21.79 -5.46
C PRO A 105 -20.34 -23.05 -5.18
N ASP A 106 -19.17 -22.92 -4.48
CA ASP A 106 -18.24 -24.02 -4.23
C ASP A 106 -17.51 -23.79 -2.89
N ALA A 107 -17.86 -24.56 -1.86
CA ALA A 107 -17.32 -24.42 -0.51
C ALA A 107 -15.79 -24.59 -0.42
N ASP A 108 -15.16 -25.28 -1.38
CA ASP A 108 -13.73 -25.58 -1.34
C ASP A 108 -12.83 -24.46 -1.87
N VAL A 109 -13.40 -23.47 -2.57
CA VAL A 109 -12.64 -22.43 -3.28
C VAL A 109 -12.98 -21.02 -2.80
N VAL A 110 -14.04 -20.87 -2.00
CA VAL A 110 -14.57 -19.57 -1.56
C VAL A 110 -14.47 -19.45 -0.06
N TYR A 111 -14.00 -18.31 0.42
CA TYR A 111 -13.78 -18.07 1.84
C TYR A 111 -14.69 -16.95 2.35
N PRO A 112 -15.27 -17.10 3.56
CA PRO A 112 -15.94 -15.99 4.22
C PRO A 112 -14.90 -14.91 4.53
N ALA A 113 -15.18 -13.68 4.14
CA ALA A 113 -14.26 -12.57 4.29
C ALA A 113 -14.97 -11.31 4.79
N TYR A 114 -14.17 -10.45 5.40
CA TYR A 114 -14.56 -9.13 5.84
C TYR A 114 -13.76 -8.09 5.06
N ARG A 115 -14.43 -7.23 4.31
CA ARG A 115 -13.80 -6.17 3.52
C ARG A 115 -13.76 -4.88 4.32
N MET A 116 -12.65 -4.21 4.29
CA MET A 116 -12.47 -2.87 4.86
C MET A 116 -11.49 -2.06 4.03
N THR A 117 -11.49 -0.76 4.22
CA THR A 117 -10.50 0.11 3.59
C THR A 117 -9.23 0.20 4.43
N VAL A 118 -8.13 0.64 3.80
CA VAL A 118 -6.88 0.92 4.51
C VAL A 118 -7.09 2.03 5.55
N GLU A 119 -7.95 3.02 5.23
CA GLU A 119 -8.34 4.07 6.15
C GLU A 119 -9.09 3.54 7.39
N ASP A 120 -9.99 2.56 7.21
CA ASP A 120 -10.69 1.93 8.34
C ASP A 120 -9.71 1.27 9.32
N LEU A 121 -8.66 0.63 8.80
CA LEU A 121 -7.60 0.02 9.63
C LEU A 121 -6.81 1.09 10.41
N ALA A 122 -6.53 2.22 9.80
CA ALA A 122 -5.83 3.31 10.48
C ALA A 122 -6.71 3.98 11.54
N ASN A 123 -7.99 4.17 11.25
CA ASN A 123 -8.96 4.67 12.23
C ASN A 123 -9.16 3.71 13.41
N ALA A 124 -9.06 2.40 13.15
CA ALA A 124 -9.05 1.37 14.19
C ALA A 124 -7.72 1.29 14.97
N LYS A 125 -6.70 2.09 14.61
CA LYS A 125 -5.35 2.13 15.20
C LYS A 125 -4.53 0.85 15.02
N GLU A 126 -4.88 0.02 14.05
CA GLU A 126 -4.11 -1.19 13.70
C GLU A 126 -2.91 -0.88 12.80
N ILE A 127 -2.97 0.24 12.08
CA ILE A 127 -1.86 0.81 11.34
C ILE A 127 -1.83 2.33 11.56
N SER A 128 -0.69 2.95 11.30
CA SER A 128 -0.56 4.41 11.40
C SER A 128 -0.78 5.07 10.03
N PHE A 129 -1.36 6.27 10.03
CA PHE A 129 -1.27 7.16 8.89
C PHE A 129 0.19 7.56 8.66
N ASP A 130 0.56 7.78 7.40
CA ASP A 130 1.91 8.30 7.06
C ASP A 130 2.00 9.79 7.36
N GLU A 131 0.92 10.52 7.13
CA GLU A 131 0.80 11.95 7.41
C GLU A 131 -0.58 12.23 8.02
N THR A 132 -0.63 13.10 9.03
CA THR A 132 -1.85 13.51 9.72
C THR A 132 -1.98 15.02 9.75
N ASP A 133 -3.21 15.52 9.90
CA ASP A 133 -3.50 16.96 10.05
C ASP A 133 -2.91 17.85 8.94
N ARG A 134 -2.78 17.32 7.73
CA ARG A 134 -2.11 17.99 6.60
C ARG A 134 -2.82 19.27 6.18
N CYS A 135 -4.15 19.27 6.25
CA CYS A 135 -4.97 20.38 5.82
C CYS A 135 -4.94 21.58 6.80
N LYS A 136 -4.37 21.41 7.98
CA LYS A 136 -4.16 22.53 8.91
C LYS A 136 -3.15 23.54 8.39
N SER A 137 -2.16 23.09 7.63
CA SER A 137 -1.07 23.92 7.10
C SER A 137 -1.13 24.14 5.60
N ASP A 138 -1.99 23.42 4.87
CA ASP A 138 -2.09 23.48 3.42
C ASP A 138 -3.49 23.96 2.96
N SER A 139 -3.51 25.10 2.27
CA SER A 139 -4.75 25.68 1.73
C SER A 139 -5.36 24.88 0.57
N LYS A 140 -4.67 23.82 0.08
CA LYS A 140 -5.16 22.97 -1.02
C LYS A 140 -6.13 21.88 -0.57
N CYS A 141 -6.26 21.69 0.72
CA CYS A 141 -7.24 20.75 1.26
C CYS A 141 -7.97 21.35 2.48
N THR A 142 -9.07 20.72 2.85
CA THR A 142 -9.89 21.12 3.99
C THR A 142 -9.66 20.16 5.14
N THR A 143 -9.51 20.69 6.36
CA THR A 143 -9.40 19.88 7.58
C THR A 143 -10.56 18.90 7.68
N GLY A 144 -10.27 17.62 7.96
CA GLY A 144 -11.26 16.54 8.00
C GLY A 144 -11.64 15.98 6.63
N SER A 145 -11.01 16.44 5.55
CA SER A 145 -11.16 15.83 4.22
C SER A 145 -10.40 14.50 4.12
N GLU A 146 -10.66 13.73 3.06
CA GLU A 146 -9.94 12.48 2.77
C GLU A 146 -8.44 12.65 2.55
N TYR A 147 -7.96 13.88 2.43
CA TYR A 147 -6.55 14.24 2.25
C TYR A 147 -5.87 14.70 3.53
N ASP A 148 -6.60 14.81 4.63
CA ASP A 148 -6.08 15.33 5.89
C ASP A 148 -5.19 14.30 6.60
N ASN A 149 -5.64 13.05 6.61
CA ASN A 149 -4.89 11.92 7.14
C ASN A 149 -4.70 10.89 6.05
N VAL A 150 -3.47 10.63 5.63
CA VAL A 150 -3.22 9.82 4.44
C VAL A 150 -2.24 8.68 4.70
N ILE A 151 -2.47 7.60 3.94
CA ILE A 151 -1.55 6.48 3.78
C ILE A 151 -1.15 6.47 2.31
N LYS A 152 0.16 6.47 2.05
CA LYS A 152 0.73 6.60 0.72
C LYS A 152 1.32 5.30 0.20
N ASN A 153 1.21 5.12 -1.09
CA ASN A 153 2.05 4.17 -1.80
C ASN A 153 3.49 4.74 -1.88
N PRO A 154 4.50 4.09 -1.31
CA PRO A 154 5.86 4.62 -1.26
C PRO A 154 6.54 4.71 -2.63
N VAL A 155 5.97 4.07 -3.66
CA VAL A 155 6.50 4.10 -5.04
C VAL A 155 5.92 5.26 -5.84
N SER A 156 4.58 5.37 -5.86
CA SER A 156 3.87 6.39 -6.63
C SER A 156 3.68 7.71 -5.89
N GLY A 157 3.74 7.69 -4.55
CA GLY A 157 3.36 8.81 -3.70
C GLY A 157 1.85 9.06 -3.62
N ASN A 158 1.06 8.25 -4.30
CA ASN A 158 -0.39 8.37 -4.33
C ASN A 158 -1.03 7.86 -3.02
N ILE A 159 -2.21 8.38 -2.71
CA ILE A 159 -2.98 8.02 -1.52
C ILE A 159 -3.70 6.69 -1.77
N ILE A 160 -3.60 5.76 -0.81
CA ILE A 160 -4.20 4.43 -0.86
C ILE A 160 -5.27 4.21 0.22
N ASN A 161 -5.77 5.26 0.85
CA ASN A 161 -6.78 5.19 1.93
C ASN A 161 -8.00 4.35 1.54
N LYS A 162 -8.49 4.52 0.32
CA LYS A 162 -9.70 3.85 -0.20
C LYS A 162 -9.45 2.47 -0.79
N CYS A 163 -8.20 2.00 -0.82
CA CYS A 163 -7.91 0.64 -1.26
C CYS A 163 -8.44 -0.39 -0.27
N TYR A 164 -8.87 -1.53 -0.77
CA TYR A 164 -9.50 -2.55 0.04
C TYR A 164 -8.52 -3.59 0.56
N VAL A 165 -8.82 -4.08 1.77
CA VAL A 165 -8.18 -5.22 2.39
C VAL A 165 -9.28 -6.21 2.78
N TYR A 166 -9.06 -7.47 2.46
CA TYR A 166 -9.97 -8.56 2.82
C TYR A 166 -9.33 -9.40 3.92
N ILE A 167 -10.05 -9.56 5.03
CA ILE A 167 -9.70 -10.47 6.12
C ILE A 167 -10.54 -11.72 5.91
N TYR A 168 -9.93 -12.88 5.81
CA TYR A 168 -10.64 -14.13 5.54
C TYR A 168 -10.14 -15.27 6.42
N TYR A 169 -11.02 -16.26 6.61
CA TYR A 169 -10.74 -17.43 7.45
C TYR A 169 -10.52 -18.67 6.59
N LYS A 170 -9.39 -19.30 6.76
CA LYS A 170 -9.00 -20.52 6.05
C LYS A 170 -8.17 -21.42 6.97
N ASN A 171 -8.44 -22.75 6.94
CA ASN A 171 -7.65 -23.73 7.70
C ASN A 171 -7.42 -23.34 9.16
N ASN A 172 -8.47 -22.94 9.84
CA ASN A 172 -8.46 -22.55 11.25
C ASN A 172 -7.57 -21.32 11.58
N ARG A 173 -7.28 -20.46 10.59
CA ARG A 173 -6.49 -19.25 10.76
C ARG A 173 -7.09 -18.07 10.00
N LEU A 174 -6.83 -16.88 10.50
CA LEU A 174 -7.11 -15.64 9.80
C LEU A 174 -5.95 -15.27 8.89
N TYR A 175 -6.32 -14.77 7.74
CA TYR A 175 -5.42 -14.21 6.73
C TYR A 175 -5.96 -12.88 6.27
N ALA A 176 -5.10 -12.04 5.74
CA ALA A 176 -5.51 -10.83 5.06
C ALA A 176 -4.82 -10.73 3.70
N ILE A 177 -5.54 -10.13 2.76
CA ILE A 177 -5.04 -9.85 1.42
C ILE A 177 -5.39 -8.41 1.02
N PHE A 178 -4.40 -7.68 0.53
CA PHE A 178 -4.57 -6.35 -0.03
C PHE A 178 -4.97 -6.48 -1.51
N ASP A 179 -6.07 -5.85 -1.89
CA ASP A 179 -6.57 -5.91 -3.26
C ASP A 179 -5.87 -4.89 -4.16
N LYS A 180 -4.77 -5.32 -4.75
CA LYS A 180 -4.01 -4.50 -5.70
C LYS A 180 -4.77 -4.21 -6.99
N LYS A 181 -5.67 -5.10 -7.41
CA LYS A 181 -6.36 -5.01 -8.69
C LYS A 181 -7.43 -3.92 -8.70
N THR A 182 -8.19 -3.80 -7.63
CA THR A 182 -9.27 -2.80 -7.52
C THR A 182 -8.83 -1.56 -6.76
N CYS A 183 -7.58 -1.52 -6.29
CA CYS A 183 -7.04 -0.36 -5.57
C CYS A 183 -7.01 0.85 -6.49
N SER A 184 -7.88 1.81 -6.23
CA SER A 184 -7.89 3.10 -6.90
C SER A 184 -7.03 4.07 -6.10
N GLU A 185 -5.77 4.19 -6.51
CA GLU A 185 -4.87 5.18 -5.92
C GLU A 185 -5.31 6.60 -6.31
N VAL A 186 -5.41 7.48 -5.34
CA VAL A 186 -5.76 8.88 -5.57
C VAL A 186 -4.48 9.71 -5.60
N LYS A 187 -4.33 10.51 -6.68
CA LYS A 187 -3.19 11.41 -6.78
C LYS A 187 -3.22 12.41 -5.62
N ASP A 188 -2.11 12.50 -4.90
CA ASP A 188 -1.98 13.46 -3.81
C ASP A 188 -2.01 14.90 -4.35
N PRO A 189 -3.01 15.72 -3.99
CA PRO A 189 -3.11 17.10 -4.47
C PRO A 189 -2.00 17.99 -3.93
N THR A 190 -1.33 17.58 -2.86
CA THR A 190 -0.23 18.31 -2.20
C THR A 190 1.14 17.80 -2.63
N ALA A 191 1.22 16.78 -3.50
CA ALA A 191 2.48 16.25 -4.00
C ALA A 191 3.29 17.34 -4.73
N GLY A 192 4.52 17.59 -4.23
CA GLY A 192 5.42 18.62 -4.78
C GLY A 192 5.43 19.94 -4.00
N HIS A 193 4.69 20.07 -2.91
CA HIS A 193 4.93 21.11 -1.92
C HIS A 193 6.02 20.65 -0.95
N GLU A 194 7.15 21.35 -0.95
CA GLU A 194 8.08 21.28 0.17
C GLU A 194 7.33 21.75 1.42
N TYR A 195 7.20 20.86 2.40
CA TYR A 195 6.85 21.28 3.76
C TYR A 195 7.94 22.26 4.19
N LYS A 196 7.60 23.53 4.29
CA LYS A 196 8.42 24.44 5.08
C LYS A 196 8.25 23.97 6.52
N ASP A 197 9.30 23.30 7.02
CA ASP A 197 9.42 23.00 8.43
C ASP A 197 9.14 24.28 9.20
N VAL A 198 7.96 24.35 9.81
CA VAL A 198 7.67 25.36 10.83
C VAL A 198 8.29 24.85 12.12
N LEU A 199 9.62 24.80 12.15
CA LEU A 199 10.39 24.84 13.37
C LEU A 199 10.60 26.31 13.69
N ALA A 200 9.73 26.86 14.47
CA ALA A 200 9.93 28.09 15.21
C ALA A 200 9.47 27.88 16.66
#